data_fc52fd964841ad1ba3d2fdb934d0a618
#
_entry.id   fc52fd964841ad1ba3d2fdb934d0a618
#
_cell.length_a   1.000
_cell.length_b   1.000
_cell.length_c   1.000
_cell.angle_alpha   90.00
_cell.angle_beta   90.00
_cell.angle_gamma   90.00
#
_symmetry.space_group_name_H-M   'P 1'
#
loop_
_entity.id
_entity.type
_entity.pdbx_description
1 polymer ?
#
loop_
_entity_poly.entity_id
_entity_poly.type
_entity_poly.pdbx_seq_one_letter_code
_entity_poly.pdbx_strand_id
1 'polypeptide(L)'
;MAMEELMDVDEFVGQLTAGDGRDSGLLLQHLYEIQYRYSCIPPRAIELLATSLDLSPARIHGVIEFYSFLHTTPRGTYDILFSDSITDHMLGSRERLAELCQRLGVEPGIPRADGRVTVDVTSCTGICDQGPALLVNGWAVGGLDAVRIEAVAALVEAGTPVTDWPQEFFDIQDNIRRRDLLLTDTGGAGDALQALRERGADALLDELDASGLRGRGGAGFKTATKWRFCREAAAEQRYVVCNADEGEPGTFKDRVLLNSHADRVFEGMTLAAGLIGASQGYLYLRGEYRHLRAPLEAVLE
;
A
#
# COMPACT_ATOMS: atom_id res chain seq x y z
N MET A 1 -3.04 -21.53 -18.95
CA MET A 1 -4.34 -20.89 -18.72
C MET A 1 -4.93 -20.54 -20.07
N ALA A 2 -6.17 -20.98 -20.36
CA ALA A 2 -6.87 -20.56 -21.56
C ALA A 2 -6.94 -19.04 -21.56
N MET A 3 -6.68 -18.40 -22.71
CA MET A 3 -7.02 -16.98 -22.92
C MET A 3 -8.53 -16.87 -22.70
N GLU A 4 -8.93 -16.46 -21.50
CA GLU A 4 -10.24 -15.86 -21.32
C GLU A 4 -10.28 -14.67 -22.28
N GLU A 5 -11.28 -14.66 -23.15
CA GLU A 5 -11.53 -13.56 -24.06
C GLU A 5 -11.60 -12.29 -23.21
N LEU A 6 -10.57 -11.43 -23.34
CA LEU A 6 -10.51 -10.18 -22.58
C LEU A 6 -11.75 -9.39 -22.97
N MET A 7 -12.60 -9.08 -22.01
CA MET A 7 -13.76 -8.20 -22.18
C MET A 7 -13.33 -6.94 -22.92
N ASP A 8 -14.11 -6.47 -23.87
CA ASP A 8 -13.83 -5.24 -24.61
C ASP A 8 -13.65 -4.05 -23.65
N VAL A 9 -12.71 -3.17 -23.95
CA VAL A 9 -12.39 -2.00 -23.12
C VAL A 9 -13.62 -1.12 -22.92
N ASP A 10 -14.45 -0.95 -23.96
CA ASP A 10 -15.66 -0.13 -23.91
C ASP A 10 -16.67 -0.71 -22.91
N GLU A 11 -16.88 -2.01 -22.95
CA GLU A 11 -17.77 -2.71 -22.02
C GLU A 11 -17.24 -2.65 -20.58
N PHE A 12 -15.95 -2.91 -20.36
CA PHE A 12 -15.37 -2.92 -19.04
C PHE A 12 -15.40 -1.53 -18.38
N VAL A 13 -14.97 -0.49 -19.09
CA VAL A 13 -15.04 0.89 -18.58
C VAL A 13 -16.48 1.32 -18.35
N GLY A 14 -17.41 0.90 -19.23
CA GLY A 14 -18.84 1.14 -19.05
C GLY A 14 -19.38 0.53 -17.75
N GLN A 15 -18.93 -0.68 -17.38
CA GLN A 15 -19.31 -1.32 -16.11
C GLN A 15 -18.72 -0.57 -14.91
N LEU A 16 -17.44 -0.19 -14.96
CA LEU A 16 -16.77 0.55 -13.88
C LEU A 16 -17.41 1.91 -13.60
N THR A 17 -17.88 2.59 -14.65
CA THR A 17 -18.47 3.93 -14.56
C THR A 17 -19.99 3.91 -14.48
N ALA A 18 -20.63 2.77 -14.20
CA ALA A 18 -22.06 2.67 -14.01
C ALA A 18 -22.49 3.18 -12.62
N GLY A 19 -23.66 3.81 -12.53
CA GLY A 19 -24.24 4.26 -11.25
C GLY A 19 -23.30 5.18 -10.48
N ASP A 20 -22.99 4.81 -9.23
CA ASP A 20 -22.10 5.55 -8.34
C ASP A 20 -20.63 5.59 -8.84
N GLY A 21 -20.27 4.73 -9.79
CA GLY A 21 -18.96 4.73 -10.44
C GLY A 21 -18.65 5.97 -11.29
N ARG A 22 -19.63 6.87 -11.49
CA ARG A 22 -19.42 8.16 -12.18
C ARG A 22 -18.78 9.24 -11.32
N ASP A 23 -18.50 8.97 -10.06
CA ASP A 23 -17.79 9.92 -9.22
C ASP A 23 -16.34 10.07 -9.69
N SER A 24 -15.94 11.28 -10.06
CA SER A 24 -14.58 11.60 -10.46
C SER A 24 -13.53 11.36 -9.36
N GLY A 25 -13.96 11.27 -8.09
CA GLY A 25 -13.13 10.86 -6.95
C GLY A 25 -12.65 9.41 -7.05
N LEU A 26 -13.32 8.56 -7.86
CA LEU A 26 -12.95 7.16 -8.09
C LEU A 26 -11.97 6.97 -9.26
N LEU A 27 -11.46 8.05 -9.86
CA LEU A 27 -10.56 7.95 -11.02
C LEU A 27 -9.38 6.99 -10.78
N LEU A 28 -8.71 7.08 -9.62
CA LEU A 28 -7.55 6.24 -9.33
C LEU A 28 -7.93 4.76 -9.23
N GLN A 29 -9.07 4.45 -8.61
CA GLN A 29 -9.60 3.10 -8.51
C GLN A 29 -9.91 2.52 -9.90
N HIS A 30 -10.55 3.30 -10.76
CA HIS A 30 -10.83 2.87 -12.14
C HIS A 30 -9.55 2.62 -12.93
N LEU A 31 -8.56 3.51 -12.83
CA LEU A 31 -7.27 3.33 -13.48
C LEU A 31 -6.55 2.07 -12.97
N TYR A 32 -6.64 1.80 -11.67
CA TYR A 32 -6.06 0.60 -11.08
C TYR A 32 -6.72 -0.68 -11.61
N GLU A 33 -8.05 -0.75 -11.67
CA GLU A 33 -8.80 -1.89 -12.20
C GLU A 33 -8.50 -2.13 -13.69
N ILE A 34 -8.42 -1.05 -14.49
CA ILE A 34 -8.05 -1.13 -15.90
C ILE A 34 -6.62 -1.64 -16.07
N GLN A 35 -5.66 -1.08 -15.31
CA GLN A 35 -4.26 -1.52 -15.30
C GLN A 35 -4.14 -3.00 -14.94
N TYR A 36 -4.86 -3.44 -13.90
CA TYR A 36 -4.85 -4.83 -13.45
C TYR A 36 -5.36 -5.79 -14.53
N ARG A 37 -6.40 -5.39 -15.27
CA ARG A 37 -7.02 -6.23 -16.30
C ARG A 37 -6.24 -6.29 -17.61
N TYR A 38 -5.72 -5.14 -18.07
CA TYR A 38 -5.09 -5.02 -19.38
C TYR A 38 -3.56 -4.90 -19.32
N SER A 39 -2.95 -4.97 -18.14
CA SER A 39 -1.52 -4.73 -17.90
C SER A 39 -1.04 -3.34 -18.33
N CYS A 40 -1.96 -2.46 -18.68
CA CYS A 40 -1.75 -1.04 -19.03
C CYS A 40 -3.09 -0.32 -19.03
N ILE A 41 -3.06 1.00 -19.22
CA ILE A 41 -4.25 1.82 -19.45
C ILE A 41 -4.32 2.16 -20.94
N PRO A 42 -5.16 1.46 -21.71
CA PRO A 42 -5.29 1.71 -23.14
C PRO A 42 -5.76 3.15 -23.42
N PRO A 43 -5.33 3.81 -24.51
CA PRO A 43 -5.79 5.15 -24.88
C PRO A 43 -7.33 5.24 -24.95
N ARG A 44 -7.99 4.19 -25.42
CA ARG A 44 -9.44 4.11 -25.47
C ARG A 44 -10.11 4.20 -24.07
N ALA A 45 -9.50 3.59 -23.06
CA ALA A 45 -10.00 3.69 -21.68
C ALA A 45 -9.92 5.13 -21.15
N ILE A 46 -8.86 5.87 -21.51
CA ILE A 46 -8.70 7.28 -21.12
C ILE A 46 -9.83 8.14 -21.73
N GLU A 47 -10.16 7.94 -23.01
CA GLU A 47 -11.26 8.65 -23.68
C GLU A 47 -12.61 8.38 -23.02
N LEU A 48 -12.88 7.12 -22.70
CA LEU A 48 -14.12 6.70 -22.05
C LEU A 48 -14.24 7.25 -20.62
N LEU A 49 -13.15 7.17 -19.82
CA LEU A 49 -13.12 7.75 -18.49
C LEU A 49 -13.30 9.27 -18.53
N ALA A 50 -12.63 9.97 -19.48
CA ALA A 50 -12.79 11.41 -19.65
C ALA A 50 -14.26 11.81 -19.87
N THR A 51 -14.96 11.05 -20.73
CA THR A 51 -16.37 11.29 -21.04
C THR A 51 -17.28 10.94 -19.84
N SER A 52 -17.05 9.78 -19.22
CA SER A 52 -17.94 9.27 -18.17
C SER A 52 -17.81 10.03 -16.85
N LEU A 53 -16.61 10.53 -16.52
CA LEU A 53 -16.31 11.22 -15.27
C LEU A 53 -16.28 12.76 -15.41
N ASP A 54 -16.58 13.27 -16.61
CA ASP A 54 -16.48 14.72 -16.95
C ASP A 54 -15.09 15.30 -16.59
N LEU A 55 -14.03 14.60 -16.98
CA LEU A 55 -12.64 15.00 -16.76
C LEU A 55 -11.93 15.26 -18.09
N SER A 56 -10.96 16.19 -18.08
CA SER A 56 -10.09 16.35 -19.24
C SER A 56 -9.12 15.16 -19.36
N PRO A 57 -8.83 14.67 -20.58
CA PRO A 57 -7.80 13.65 -20.79
C PRO A 57 -6.44 14.01 -20.18
N ALA A 58 -6.07 15.30 -20.20
CA ALA A 58 -4.83 15.79 -19.60
C ALA A 58 -4.79 15.55 -18.07
N ARG A 59 -5.91 15.68 -17.36
CA ARG A 59 -5.99 15.37 -15.93
C ARG A 59 -5.79 13.87 -15.68
N ILE A 60 -6.38 13.02 -16.51
CA ILE A 60 -6.22 11.57 -16.40
C ILE A 60 -4.78 11.17 -16.67
N HIS A 61 -4.16 11.71 -17.73
CA HIS A 61 -2.72 11.50 -17.99
C HIS A 61 -1.85 11.96 -16.83
N GLY A 62 -2.13 13.12 -16.23
CA GLY A 62 -1.39 13.61 -15.07
C GLY A 62 -1.47 12.68 -13.87
N VAL A 63 -2.60 11.97 -13.66
CA VAL A 63 -2.72 10.94 -12.62
C VAL A 63 -1.91 9.71 -13.00
N ILE A 64 -1.98 9.24 -14.25
CA ILE A 64 -1.21 8.08 -14.71
C ILE A 64 0.29 8.31 -14.56
N GLU A 65 0.78 9.48 -14.97
CA GLU A 65 2.21 9.82 -14.90
C GLU A 65 2.71 10.05 -13.45
N PHE A 66 1.82 10.43 -12.55
CA PHE A 66 2.17 10.63 -11.14
C PHE A 66 2.44 9.31 -10.40
N TYR A 67 1.68 8.26 -10.69
CA TYR A 67 1.80 6.98 -10.01
C TYR A 67 2.69 6.01 -10.79
N SER A 68 3.81 5.60 -10.20
CA SER A 68 4.80 4.72 -10.82
C SER A 68 4.28 3.32 -11.20
N PHE A 69 3.13 2.91 -10.67
CA PHE A 69 2.49 1.63 -10.99
C PHE A 69 1.44 1.71 -12.10
N LEU A 70 1.15 2.91 -12.64
CA LEU A 70 0.24 3.10 -13.76
C LEU A 70 1.02 3.30 -15.05
N HIS A 71 0.63 2.61 -16.11
CA HIS A 71 1.34 2.62 -17.38
C HIS A 71 0.38 2.71 -18.56
N THR A 72 0.74 3.46 -19.60
CA THR A 72 0.01 3.51 -20.88
C THR A 72 0.48 2.46 -21.89
N THR A 73 1.59 1.79 -21.59
CA THR A 73 2.15 0.69 -22.41
C THR A 73 2.07 -0.61 -21.63
N PRO A 74 1.75 -1.74 -22.30
CA PRO A 74 1.68 -3.03 -21.61
C PRO A 74 2.97 -3.38 -20.88
N ARG A 75 2.85 -3.85 -19.64
CA ARG A 75 3.96 -4.41 -18.86
C ARG A 75 4.07 -5.91 -19.13
N GLY A 76 5.23 -6.48 -18.84
CA GLY A 76 5.41 -7.91 -18.90
C GLY A 76 4.60 -8.69 -17.88
N THR A 77 4.44 -10.01 -18.10
CA THR A 77 3.81 -10.92 -17.11
C THR A 77 4.43 -10.80 -15.72
N TYR A 78 5.75 -10.55 -15.67
CA TYR A 78 6.47 -10.16 -14.46
C TYR A 78 6.81 -8.67 -14.57
N ASP A 79 6.14 -7.86 -13.75
CA ASP A 79 6.49 -6.47 -13.56
C ASP A 79 7.39 -6.35 -12.33
N ILE A 80 8.69 -6.06 -12.56
CA ILE A 80 9.72 -6.02 -11.54
C ILE A 80 10.16 -4.58 -11.33
N LEU A 81 9.98 -4.07 -10.10
CA LEU A 81 10.30 -2.70 -9.74
C LEU A 81 11.35 -2.67 -8.63
N PHE A 82 12.56 -2.21 -8.95
CA PHE A 82 13.60 -2.00 -7.96
C PHE A 82 13.38 -0.71 -7.18
N SER A 83 13.72 -0.72 -5.90
CA SER A 83 13.72 0.50 -5.09
C SER A 83 14.81 1.47 -5.57
N ASP A 84 14.42 2.71 -5.90
CA ASP A 84 15.32 3.82 -6.22
C ASP A 84 15.55 4.75 -5.01
N SER A 85 15.27 4.27 -3.79
CA SER A 85 15.54 5.02 -2.56
C SER A 85 17.04 5.13 -2.29
N ILE A 86 17.43 6.20 -1.59
CA ILE A 86 18.84 6.40 -1.23
C ILE A 86 19.38 5.28 -0.34
N THR A 87 18.56 4.70 0.52
CA THR A 87 18.93 3.57 1.37
C THR A 87 19.28 2.33 0.56
N ASP A 88 18.46 2.03 -0.45
CA ASP A 88 18.71 0.90 -1.35
C ASP A 88 19.91 1.15 -2.27
N HIS A 89 20.12 2.39 -2.73
CA HIS A 89 21.33 2.73 -3.48
C HIS A 89 22.60 2.49 -2.66
N MET A 90 22.61 2.87 -1.38
CA MET A 90 23.75 2.62 -0.50
C MET A 90 24.01 1.13 -0.25
N LEU A 91 23.01 0.29 -0.48
CA LEU A 91 23.08 -1.16 -0.36
C LEU A 91 23.31 -1.86 -1.71
N GLY A 92 23.49 -1.12 -2.80
CA GLY A 92 23.87 -1.66 -4.11
C GLY A 92 22.67 -2.03 -5.00
N SER A 93 21.51 -1.38 -4.87
CA SER A 93 20.32 -1.71 -5.68
C SER A 93 20.55 -1.50 -7.18
N ARG A 94 21.35 -0.50 -7.56
CA ARG A 94 21.65 -0.21 -8.97
C ARG A 94 22.46 -1.31 -9.63
N GLU A 95 23.44 -1.87 -8.93
CA GLU A 95 24.24 -3.01 -9.37
C GLU A 95 23.35 -4.24 -9.54
N ARG A 96 22.43 -4.49 -8.60
CA ARG A 96 21.48 -5.62 -8.70
C ARG A 96 20.48 -5.45 -9.83
N LEU A 97 19.98 -4.23 -10.06
CA LEU A 97 19.14 -3.91 -11.20
C LEU A 97 19.85 -4.22 -12.51
N ALA A 98 21.08 -3.71 -12.68
CA ALA A 98 21.88 -3.93 -13.90
C ALA A 98 22.16 -5.42 -14.13
N GLU A 99 22.47 -6.16 -13.07
CA GLU A 99 22.70 -7.61 -13.13
C GLU A 99 21.44 -8.36 -13.57
N LEU A 100 20.27 -8.05 -13.00
CA LEU A 100 19.01 -8.68 -13.40
C LEU A 100 18.65 -8.36 -14.83
N CYS A 101 18.78 -7.11 -15.25
CA CYS A 101 18.54 -6.69 -16.64
C CYS A 101 19.44 -7.43 -17.62
N GLN A 102 20.73 -7.57 -17.30
CA GLN A 102 21.67 -8.32 -18.13
C GLN A 102 21.28 -9.80 -18.24
N ARG A 103 20.90 -10.45 -17.14
CA ARG A 103 20.49 -11.86 -17.13
C ARG A 103 19.21 -12.13 -17.93
N LEU A 104 18.25 -11.20 -17.86
CA LEU A 104 16.97 -11.30 -18.56
C LEU A 104 17.00 -10.74 -19.99
N GLY A 105 18.09 -10.09 -20.41
CA GLY A 105 18.21 -9.49 -21.73
C GLY A 105 17.24 -8.32 -21.97
N VAL A 106 17.04 -7.46 -20.96
CA VAL A 106 16.13 -6.31 -21.01
C VAL A 106 16.83 -5.00 -20.68
N GLU A 107 16.24 -3.89 -21.10
CA GLU A 107 16.61 -2.55 -20.64
C GLU A 107 15.57 -2.04 -19.64
N PRO A 108 15.96 -1.25 -18.63
CA PRO A 108 15.01 -0.69 -17.67
C PRO A 108 13.87 0.08 -18.33
N GLY A 109 12.64 -0.17 -17.91
CA GLY A 109 11.42 0.46 -18.42
C GLY A 109 10.90 -0.13 -19.74
N ILE A 110 11.67 -0.99 -20.43
CA ILE A 110 11.28 -1.57 -21.71
C ILE A 110 10.81 -3.02 -21.53
N PRO A 111 9.55 -3.33 -21.88
CA PRO A 111 9.06 -4.71 -21.86
C PRO A 111 9.86 -5.59 -22.81
N ARG A 112 10.23 -6.79 -22.37
CA ARG A 112 10.87 -7.78 -23.24
C ARG A 112 9.96 -8.15 -24.41
N ALA A 113 10.53 -8.38 -25.58
CA ALA A 113 9.77 -8.61 -26.82
C ALA A 113 8.81 -9.80 -26.77
N ASP A 114 9.07 -10.79 -25.91
CA ASP A 114 8.18 -11.93 -25.66
C ASP A 114 7.03 -11.62 -24.69
N GLY A 115 6.94 -10.38 -24.16
CA GLY A 115 5.93 -9.97 -23.19
C GLY A 115 6.09 -10.59 -21.81
N ARG A 116 7.21 -11.28 -21.53
CA ARG A 116 7.40 -12.01 -20.29
C ARG A 116 7.72 -11.11 -19.10
N VAL A 117 8.61 -10.13 -19.26
CA VAL A 117 9.10 -9.35 -18.14
C VAL A 117 9.34 -7.88 -18.52
N THR A 118 9.07 -7.01 -17.55
CA THR A 118 9.56 -5.63 -17.54
C THR A 118 10.30 -5.41 -16.24
N VAL A 119 11.50 -4.83 -16.31
CA VAL A 119 12.29 -4.43 -15.13
C VAL A 119 12.38 -2.92 -15.11
N ASP A 120 12.05 -2.29 -14.00
CA ASP A 120 12.04 -0.83 -13.87
C ASP A 120 12.35 -0.43 -12.41
N VAL A 121 12.15 0.84 -12.07
CA VAL A 121 12.36 1.38 -10.73
C VAL A 121 11.07 1.93 -10.14
N THR A 122 11.00 1.93 -8.82
CA THR A 122 9.99 2.65 -8.03
C THR A 122 10.64 3.43 -6.91
N SER A 123 9.99 4.44 -6.38
CA SER A 123 10.56 5.30 -5.33
C SER A 123 10.92 4.52 -4.07
N CYS A 124 10.13 3.53 -3.68
CA CYS A 124 10.34 2.71 -2.48
C CYS A 124 9.51 1.44 -2.54
N THR A 125 10.06 0.33 -2.04
CA THR A 125 9.39 -0.98 -1.95
C THR A 125 8.74 -1.25 -0.60
N GLY A 126 8.82 -0.32 0.35
CA GLY A 126 8.30 -0.50 1.72
C GLY A 126 9.20 -1.30 2.66
N ILE A 127 10.30 -1.87 2.18
CA ILE A 127 11.23 -2.71 2.96
C ILE A 127 12.69 -2.21 2.88
N CYS A 128 12.89 -0.88 2.93
CA CYS A 128 14.22 -0.25 2.83
C CYS A 128 15.19 -0.66 3.95
N ASP A 129 14.69 -1.20 5.06
CA ASP A 129 15.49 -1.76 6.15
C ASP A 129 16.09 -3.14 5.82
N GLN A 130 15.66 -3.76 4.72
CA GLN A 130 16.06 -5.07 4.23
C GLN A 130 16.56 -5.02 2.77
N GLY A 131 17.01 -3.83 2.35
CA GLY A 131 17.55 -3.61 1.00
C GLY A 131 18.86 -4.35 0.72
N PRO A 132 19.26 -4.42 -0.55
CA PRO A 132 18.51 -3.93 -1.69
C PRO A 132 17.23 -4.73 -1.91
N ALA A 133 16.18 -4.07 -2.43
CA ALA A 133 14.86 -4.69 -2.54
C ALA A 133 14.19 -4.39 -3.88
N LEU A 134 13.30 -5.29 -4.30
CA LEU A 134 12.42 -5.12 -5.45
C LEU A 134 10.98 -5.54 -5.11
N LEU A 135 10.06 -5.14 -5.95
CA LEU A 135 8.72 -5.73 -6.04
C LEU A 135 8.66 -6.62 -7.29
N VAL A 136 8.00 -7.76 -7.20
CA VAL A 136 7.59 -8.56 -8.35
C VAL A 136 6.07 -8.71 -8.32
N ASN A 137 5.39 -8.14 -9.29
CA ASN A 137 3.91 -8.07 -9.33
C ASN A 137 3.32 -7.54 -8.00
N GLY A 138 3.99 -6.57 -7.36
CA GLY A 138 3.59 -5.97 -6.08
C GLY A 138 3.97 -6.77 -4.83
N TRP A 139 4.66 -7.91 -4.96
CA TRP A 139 5.21 -8.65 -3.82
C TRP A 139 6.64 -8.24 -3.55
N ALA A 140 6.92 -7.86 -2.30
CA ALA A 140 8.24 -7.37 -1.91
C ALA A 140 9.23 -8.52 -1.72
N VAL A 141 10.43 -8.38 -2.30
CA VAL A 141 11.57 -9.30 -2.18
C VAL A 141 12.77 -8.49 -1.71
N GLY A 142 13.26 -8.77 -0.50
CA GLY A 142 14.40 -8.08 0.12
C GLY A 142 15.69 -8.85 0.09
N GLY A 143 16.78 -8.22 0.58
CA GLY A 143 18.07 -8.85 0.76
C GLY A 143 18.68 -9.37 -0.55
N LEU A 144 18.61 -8.57 -1.62
CA LEU A 144 19.06 -8.96 -2.96
C LEU A 144 20.59 -9.05 -3.04
N ASP A 145 21.11 -10.25 -2.96
CA ASP A 145 22.48 -10.57 -3.34
C ASP A 145 22.53 -11.19 -4.75
N ALA A 146 23.73 -11.54 -5.23
CA ALA A 146 23.91 -12.13 -6.55
C ALA A 146 23.21 -13.48 -6.71
N VAL A 147 23.14 -14.28 -5.65
CA VAL A 147 22.47 -15.58 -5.66
C VAL A 147 20.95 -15.41 -5.78
N ARG A 148 20.40 -14.44 -5.04
CA ARG A 148 18.96 -14.16 -5.07
C ARG A 148 18.54 -13.55 -6.41
N ILE A 149 19.37 -12.69 -7.02
CA ILE A 149 19.14 -12.16 -8.38
C ILE A 149 19.15 -13.28 -9.42
N GLU A 150 20.08 -14.22 -9.32
CA GLU A 150 20.11 -15.39 -10.21
C GLU A 150 18.85 -16.25 -10.08
N ALA A 151 18.43 -16.50 -8.84
CA ALA A 151 17.20 -17.27 -8.57
C ALA A 151 15.94 -16.56 -9.08
N VAL A 152 15.82 -15.24 -8.92
CA VAL A 152 14.72 -14.44 -9.49
C VAL A 152 14.72 -14.57 -11.03
N ALA A 153 15.88 -14.41 -11.68
CA ALA A 153 15.96 -14.56 -13.12
C ALA A 153 15.54 -15.96 -13.60
N ALA A 154 15.98 -17.00 -12.89
CA ALA A 154 15.61 -18.39 -13.20
C ALA A 154 14.10 -18.64 -13.08
N LEU A 155 13.44 -18.13 -12.03
CA LEU A 155 12.00 -18.23 -11.85
C LEU A 155 11.21 -17.51 -12.94
N VAL A 156 11.65 -16.33 -13.33
CA VAL A 156 11.08 -15.55 -14.45
C VAL A 156 11.24 -16.32 -15.78
N GLU A 157 12.44 -16.86 -16.07
CA GLU A 157 12.66 -17.63 -17.31
C GLU A 157 11.87 -18.93 -17.34
N ALA A 158 11.71 -19.59 -16.19
CA ALA A 158 10.87 -20.79 -16.08
C ALA A 158 9.38 -20.47 -16.24
N GLY A 159 8.95 -19.20 -16.14
CA GLY A 159 7.54 -18.85 -16.19
C GLY A 159 6.77 -19.27 -14.91
N THR A 160 7.46 -19.39 -13.77
CA THR A 160 6.86 -19.84 -12.52
C THR A 160 5.96 -18.72 -11.95
N PRO A 161 4.64 -18.96 -11.75
CA PRO A 161 3.75 -17.95 -11.15
C PRO A 161 4.32 -17.42 -9.83
N VAL A 162 4.20 -16.12 -9.58
CA VAL A 162 4.77 -15.51 -8.37
C VAL A 162 4.21 -16.13 -7.08
N THR A 163 2.99 -16.61 -7.11
CA THR A 163 2.35 -17.35 -6.01
C THR A 163 3.03 -18.69 -5.68
N ASP A 164 3.77 -19.23 -6.63
CA ASP A 164 4.45 -20.52 -6.49
C ASP A 164 5.96 -20.36 -6.22
N TRP A 165 6.42 -19.11 -6.06
CA TRP A 165 7.80 -18.84 -5.65
C TRP A 165 8.05 -19.30 -4.22
N PRO A 166 9.28 -19.73 -3.88
CA PRO A 166 9.61 -20.13 -2.51
C PRO A 166 9.26 -19.03 -1.49
N GLN A 167 8.61 -19.40 -0.39
CA GLN A 167 8.15 -18.46 0.64
C GLN A 167 9.29 -17.57 1.19
N GLU A 168 10.51 -18.09 1.24
CA GLU A 168 11.71 -17.37 1.70
C GLU A 168 12.02 -16.07 0.89
N PHE A 169 11.48 -15.93 -0.33
CA PHE A 169 11.60 -14.69 -1.09
C PHE A 169 10.76 -13.57 -0.48
N PHE A 170 9.66 -13.91 0.17
CA PHE A 170 8.64 -13.00 0.69
C PHE A 170 8.71 -12.85 2.21
N ASP A 171 9.68 -13.49 2.86
CA ASP A 171 9.89 -13.36 4.30
C ASP A 171 10.42 -11.96 4.64
N ILE A 172 9.63 -11.20 5.40
CA ILE A 172 9.96 -9.85 5.83
C ILE A 172 10.26 -9.87 7.32
N GLN A 173 11.50 -9.50 7.67
CA GLN A 173 11.96 -9.44 9.06
C GLN A 173 11.45 -8.17 9.74
N ASP A 174 11.27 -8.19 11.05
CA ASP A 174 10.86 -6.99 11.79
C ASP A 174 12.05 -6.01 12.04
N ASN A 175 13.28 -6.48 11.98
CA ASN A 175 14.51 -5.73 12.18
C ASN A 175 14.57 -4.88 13.46
N ILE A 176 13.74 -5.17 14.45
CA ILE A 176 13.67 -4.45 15.71
C ILE A 176 14.82 -4.90 16.61
N ARG A 177 15.75 -3.98 16.88
CA ARG A 177 16.92 -4.22 17.75
C ARG A 177 16.63 -3.91 19.21
N ARG A 178 15.64 -3.11 19.50
CA ARG A 178 15.30 -2.66 20.86
C ARG A 178 13.79 -2.58 21.03
N ARG A 179 13.29 -3.31 22.03
CA ARG A 179 11.88 -3.31 22.42
C ARG A 179 11.74 -2.56 23.75
N ASP A 180 11.27 -1.31 23.68
CA ASP A 180 11.03 -0.46 24.84
C ASP A 180 9.51 -0.29 25.08
N LEU A 181 9.14 0.78 25.77
CA LEU A 181 7.79 1.11 26.20
C LEU A 181 6.69 0.94 25.12
N LEU A 182 7.01 1.23 23.85
CA LEU A 182 6.01 1.15 22.76
C LEU A 182 5.80 -0.27 22.22
N LEU A 183 6.79 -1.15 22.40
CA LEU A 183 6.78 -2.51 21.85
C LEU A 183 6.75 -3.58 22.94
N THR A 184 6.74 -3.19 24.21
CA THR A 184 6.48 -4.09 25.34
C THR A 184 4.98 -4.16 25.61
N ASP A 185 4.52 -5.32 26.01
CA ASP A 185 3.15 -5.54 26.40
C ASP A 185 2.88 -4.93 27.79
N THR A 186 2.31 -3.71 27.82
CA THR A 186 2.14 -2.94 29.06
C THR A 186 0.68 -2.76 29.50
N GLY A 187 -0.27 -3.43 28.85
CA GLY A 187 -1.71 -3.33 29.20
C GLY A 187 -2.50 -4.53 28.70
N GLY A 188 -3.65 -4.78 29.27
CA GLY A 188 -4.59 -5.81 28.80
C GLY A 188 -5.28 -5.40 27.49
N ALA A 189 -5.56 -6.38 26.65
CA ALA A 189 -6.42 -6.15 25.49
C ALA A 189 -7.81 -5.71 25.96
N GLY A 190 -8.34 -4.60 25.43
CA GLY A 190 -9.64 -4.06 25.78
C GLY A 190 -9.65 -3.09 26.97
N ASP A 191 -8.52 -2.82 27.64
CA ASP A 191 -8.46 -1.89 28.76
C ASP A 191 -8.97 -0.49 28.41
N ALA A 192 -8.64 0.02 27.21
CA ALA A 192 -9.09 1.33 26.76
C ALA A 192 -10.60 1.36 26.50
N LEU A 193 -11.15 0.28 25.98
CA LEU A 193 -12.60 0.16 25.75
C LEU A 193 -13.38 -0.02 27.05
N GLN A 194 -12.81 -0.73 28.02
CA GLN A 194 -13.38 -0.82 29.35
C GLN A 194 -13.41 0.56 30.03
N ALA A 195 -12.30 1.30 30.00
CA ALA A 195 -12.23 2.65 30.51
C ALA A 195 -13.25 3.59 29.85
N LEU A 196 -13.51 3.46 28.56
CA LEU A 196 -14.56 4.21 27.86
C LEU A 196 -15.97 3.90 28.43
N ARG A 197 -16.25 2.63 28.67
CA ARG A 197 -17.56 2.20 29.24
C ARG A 197 -17.77 2.69 30.68
N GLU A 198 -16.72 2.65 31.50
CA GLU A 198 -16.79 2.99 32.91
C GLU A 198 -16.77 4.51 33.18
N ARG A 199 -15.99 5.26 32.40
CA ARG A 199 -15.69 6.68 32.67
C ARG A 199 -16.33 7.64 31.68
N GLY A 200 -16.74 7.14 30.50
CA GLY A 200 -17.36 7.94 29.47
C GLY A 200 -16.35 8.74 28.62
N ALA A 201 -16.86 9.25 27.48
CA ALA A 201 -16.04 9.89 26.47
C ALA A 201 -15.38 11.20 26.91
N ASP A 202 -16.08 12.02 27.73
CA ASP A 202 -15.55 13.31 28.16
C ASP A 202 -14.34 13.15 29.09
N ALA A 203 -14.43 12.24 30.08
CA ALA A 203 -13.33 11.97 31.00
C ALA A 203 -12.09 11.44 30.28
N LEU A 204 -12.28 10.60 29.25
CA LEU A 204 -11.14 10.09 28.46
C LEU A 204 -10.54 11.14 27.52
N LEU A 205 -11.35 12.05 26.97
CA LEU A 205 -10.84 13.19 26.20
C LEU A 205 -10.04 14.15 27.09
N ASP A 206 -10.46 14.36 28.35
CA ASP A 206 -9.72 15.18 29.32
C ASP A 206 -8.39 14.52 29.70
N GLU A 207 -8.39 13.20 29.94
CA GLU A 207 -7.16 12.45 30.19
C GLU A 207 -6.19 12.47 28.98
N LEU A 208 -6.73 12.31 27.78
CA LEU A 208 -5.96 12.39 26.54
C LEU A 208 -5.34 13.80 26.37
N ASP A 209 -6.06 14.86 26.72
CA ASP A 209 -5.53 16.23 26.70
C ASP A 209 -4.43 16.42 27.73
N ALA A 210 -4.65 15.93 28.97
CA ALA A 210 -3.68 15.98 30.05
C ALA A 210 -2.40 15.20 29.73
N SER A 211 -2.50 14.10 28.99
CA SER A 211 -1.33 13.30 28.52
C SER A 211 -0.45 14.07 27.53
N GLY A 212 -0.98 15.11 26.92
CA GLY A 212 -0.26 15.89 25.90
C GLY A 212 -0.02 15.15 24.60
N LEU A 213 -0.71 14.03 24.34
CA LEU A 213 -0.55 13.24 23.10
C LEU A 213 -0.80 14.10 21.85
N ARG A 214 0.12 13.99 20.89
CA ARG A 214 0.09 14.72 19.62
C ARG A 214 0.19 13.78 18.43
N GLY A 215 -0.36 14.22 17.31
CA GLY A 215 -0.18 13.56 16.03
C GLY A 215 1.30 13.43 15.64
N ARG A 216 1.64 12.36 14.97
CA ARG A 216 3.01 12.03 14.52
C ARG A 216 3.19 12.12 13.00
N GLY A 217 2.19 12.62 12.28
CA GLY A 217 2.24 12.84 10.83
C GLY A 217 2.81 14.21 10.41
N GLY A 218 3.63 14.85 11.23
CA GLY A 218 4.35 16.10 10.92
C GLY A 218 3.86 17.34 11.66
N ALA A 219 2.56 17.66 11.62
CA ALA A 219 2.02 18.89 12.20
C ALA A 219 2.01 18.93 13.74
N GLY A 220 2.14 17.79 14.42
CA GLY A 220 2.16 17.73 15.88
C GLY A 220 0.89 18.27 16.56
N PHE A 221 -0.25 18.21 15.90
CA PHE A 221 -1.51 18.72 16.43
C PHE A 221 -1.97 17.91 17.65
N LYS A 222 -2.52 18.57 18.67
CA LYS A 222 -3.03 17.87 19.89
C LYS A 222 -4.16 16.92 19.54
N THR A 223 -4.01 15.65 19.88
CA THR A 223 -4.97 14.59 19.54
C THR A 223 -6.33 14.84 20.17
N ALA A 224 -6.39 15.17 21.46
CA ALA A 224 -7.64 15.46 22.16
C ALA A 224 -8.41 16.64 21.52
N THR A 225 -7.72 17.72 21.18
CA THR A 225 -8.32 18.88 20.51
C THR A 225 -8.89 18.51 19.14
N LYS A 226 -8.14 17.73 18.35
CA LYS A 226 -8.61 17.24 17.04
C LYS A 226 -9.87 16.40 17.17
N TRP A 227 -9.91 15.50 18.15
CA TRP A 227 -11.05 14.62 18.36
C TRP A 227 -12.27 15.36 18.88
N ARG A 228 -12.10 16.38 19.77
CA ARG A 228 -13.20 17.26 20.17
C ARG A 228 -13.79 18.01 18.98
N PHE A 229 -12.97 18.61 18.13
CA PHE A 229 -13.44 19.30 16.91
C PHE A 229 -14.21 18.35 16.00
N CYS A 230 -13.73 17.12 15.81
CA CYS A 230 -14.45 16.13 15.01
C CYS A 230 -15.80 15.77 15.63
N ARG A 231 -15.85 15.57 16.96
CA ARG A 231 -17.07 15.25 17.69
C ARG A 231 -18.11 16.36 17.64
N GLU A 232 -17.66 17.61 17.72
CA GLU A 232 -18.51 18.82 17.73
C GLU A 232 -18.94 19.26 16.33
N ALA A 233 -18.31 18.75 15.28
CA ALA A 233 -18.66 19.09 13.91
C ALA A 233 -20.11 18.70 13.61
N ALA A 234 -20.84 19.60 12.93
CA ALA A 234 -22.19 19.35 12.45
C ALA A 234 -22.14 18.37 11.25
N ALA A 235 -22.20 17.08 11.54
CA ALA A 235 -22.14 16.01 10.55
C ALA A 235 -23.06 14.87 10.98
N GLU A 236 -23.77 14.28 10.00
CA GLU A 236 -24.61 13.10 10.21
C GLU A 236 -23.79 11.85 10.48
N GLN A 237 -22.62 11.76 9.83
CA GLN A 237 -21.74 10.61 9.94
C GLN A 237 -20.29 11.03 10.16
N ARG A 238 -19.58 10.25 10.97
CA ARG A 238 -18.15 10.40 11.26
C ARG A 238 -17.42 9.11 11.01
N TYR A 239 -16.17 9.22 10.65
CA TYR A 239 -15.30 8.10 10.31
C TYR A 239 -13.98 8.17 11.06
N VAL A 240 -13.39 7.01 11.36
CA VAL A 240 -12.01 6.89 11.80
C VAL A 240 -11.19 6.32 10.65
N VAL A 241 -10.14 7.04 10.26
CA VAL A 241 -9.19 6.55 9.24
C VAL A 241 -7.82 6.40 9.89
N CYS A 242 -7.32 5.17 9.96
CA CYS A 242 -5.94 4.88 10.29
C CYS A 242 -5.12 4.96 9.00
N ASN A 243 -4.34 6.02 8.87
CA ASN A 243 -3.39 6.13 7.76
C ASN A 243 -2.16 5.26 8.07
N ALA A 244 -2.08 4.13 7.39
CA ALA A 244 -0.99 3.15 7.44
C ALA A 244 -0.26 3.06 6.09
N ASP A 245 -0.17 4.17 5.37
CA ASP A 245 0.50 4.25 4.06
C ASP A 245 2.03 4.35 4.17
N GLU A 246 2.59 4.68 5.27
CA GLU A 246 4.06 4.72 5.56
C GLU A 246 4.96 4.92 4.32
N GLY A 247 4.68 5.99 3.56
CA GLY A 247 5.30 6.24 2.25
C GLY A 247 6.72 6.80 2.30
N GLU A 248 7.23 7.29 3.44
CA GLU A 248 8.57 7.85 3.53
C GLU A 248 9.66 6.78 3.41
N PRO A 249 10.58 6.92 2.43
CA PRO A 249 11.70 5.97 2.28
C PRO A 249 12.52 5.84 3.57
N GLY A 250 12.83 4.59 3.94
CA GLY A 250 13.58 4.27 5.17
C GLY A 250 12.72 4.11 6.42
N THR A 251 11.43 4.41 6.39
CA THR A 251 10.48 4.15 7.49
C THR A 251 9.88 2.76 7.42
N PHE A 252 9.74 2.10 8.56
CA PHE A 252 9.12 0.78 8.69
C PHE A 252 8.44 0.55 10.07
N LYS A 253 8.24 1.62 10.84
CA LYS A 253 7.62 1.57 12.17
C LYS A 253 6.17 1.10 12.16
N ASP A 254 5.39 1.55 11.16
CA ASP A 254 3.97 1.19 11.05
C ASP A 254 3.83 -0.28 10.63
N ARG A 255 4.68 -0.76 9.72
CA ARG A 255 4.76 -2.18 9.37
C ARG A 255 4.98 -3.06 10.62
N VAL A 256 5.92 -2.69 11.48
CA VAL A 256 6.21 -3.44 12.71
C VAL A 256 5.02 -3.40 13.67
N LEU A 257 4.39 -2.24 13.86
CA LEU A 257 3.22 -2.10 14.73
C LEU A 257 2.04 -2.92 14.21
N LEU A 258 1.76 -2.88 12.93
CA LEU A 258 0.68 -3.65 12.31
C LEU A 258 0.93 -5.16 12.35
N ASN A 259 2.18 -5.59 12.22
CA ASN A 259 2.54 -7.01 12.29
C ASN A 259 2.49 -7.57 13.71
N SER A 260 2.93 -6.78 14.72
CA SER A 260 3.14 -7.28 16.08
C SER A 260 2.09 -6.81 17.09
N HIS A 261 1.34 -5.75 16.80
CA HIS A 261 0.41 -5.09 17.71
C HIS A 261 -0.86 -4.59 16.99
N ALA A 262 -1.35 -5.35 16.00
CA ALA A 262 -2.55 -5.00 15.25
C ALA A 262 -3.78 -4.83 16.15
N ASP A 263 -3.94 -5.68 17.14
CA ASP A 263 -4.99 -5.63 18.18
C ASP A 263 -5.03 -4.26 18.88
N ARG A 264 -3.87 -3.70 19.25
CA ARG A 264 -3.78 -2.37 19.86
C ARG A 264 -4.09 -1.24 18.89
N VAL A 265 -3.69 -1.39 17.63
CA VAL A 265 -4.04 -0.41 16.58
C VAL A 265 -5.56 -0.36 16.42
N PHE A 266 -6.20 -1.52 16.31
CA PHE A 266 -7.67 -1.60 16.17
C PHE A 266 -8.40 -1.18 17.46
N GLU A 267 -7.89 -1.50 18.64
CA GLU A 267 -8.42 -0.99 19.91
C GLU A 267 -8.37 0.55 19.93
N GLY A 268 -7.24 1.15 19.52
CA GLY A 268 -7.10 2.61 19.41
C GLY A 268 -8.06 3.23 18.41
N MET A 269 -8.31 2.59 17.27
CA MET A 269 -9.32 3.02 16.30
C MET A 269 -10.73 2.93 16.87
N THR A 270 -11.05 1.85 17.58
CA THR A 270 -12.37 1.65 18.22
C THR A 270 -12.59 2.66 19.34
N LEU A 271 -11.56 2.93 20.14
CA LEU A 271 -11.60 3.98 21.16
C LEU A 271 -11.87 5.35 20.52
N ALA A 272 -11.14 5.70 19.47
CA ALA A 272 -11.33 6.94 18.72
C ALA A 272 -12.77 7.04 18.21
N ALA A 273 -13.30 5.97 17.62
CA ALA A 273 -14.68 5.92 17.15
C ALA A 273 -15.69 6.19 18.28
N GLY A 274 -15.53 5.53 19.43
CA GLY A 274 -16.37 5.75 20.60
C GLY A 274 -16.30 7.17 21.14
N LEU A 275 -15.11 7.80 21.11
CA LEU A 275 -14.92 9.17 21.59
C LEU A 275 -15.52 10.24 20.68
N ILE A 276 -15.49 10.04 19.36
CA ILE A 276 -16.00 11.01 18.38
C ILE A 276 -17.42 10.70 17.89
N GLY A 277 -17.96 9.54 18.23
CA GLY A 277 -19.26 9.09 17.74
C GLY A 277 -19.23 8.61 16.28
N ALA A 278 -18.13 7.98 15.84
CA ALA A 278 -18.04 7.35 14.54
C ALA A 278 -18.60 5.92 14.59
N SER A 279 -19.25 5.50 13.51
CA SER A 279 -19.79 4.14 13.35
C SER A 279 -18.94 3.27 12.42
N GLN A 280 -17.96 3.85 11.75
CA GLN A 280 -17.16 3.16 10.75
C GLN A 280 -15.70 3.59 10.80
N GLY A 281 -14.79 2.63 10.67
CA GLY A 281 -13.35 2.83 10.60
C GLY A 281 -12.75 2.22 9.34
N TYR A 282 -11.67 2.82 8.86
CA TYR A 282 -10.89 2.33 7.72
C TYR A 282 -9.42 2.26 8.10
N LEU A 283 -8.78 1.15 7.80
CA LEU A 283 -7.32 1.04 7.78
C LEU A 283 -6.85 1.24 6.34
N TYR A 284 -6.16 2.36 6.07
CA TYR A 284 -5.56 2.64 4.77
C TYR A 284 -4.16 2.07 4.74
N LEU A 285 -4.05 0.80 4.30
CA LEU A 285 -2.81 0.03 4.27
C LEU A 285 -2.04 0.32 2.98
N ARG A 286 -0.73 0.55 3.11
CA ARG A 286 0.18 0.69 1.99
C ARG A 286 0.13 -0.52 1.06
N GLY A 287 0.14 -0.29 -0.26
CA GLY A 287 0.04 -1.33 -1.28
C GLY A 287 1.14 -2.39 -1.22
N GLU A 288 2.37 -1.99 -0.86
CA GLU A 288 3.54 -2.88 -0.71
C GLU A 288 3.46 -3.78 0.54
N TYR A 289 2.56 -3.46 1.49
CA TYR A 289 2.34 -4.28 2.69
C TYR A 289 1.24 -5.35 2.51
N ARG A 290 1.06 -5.86 1.30
CA ARG A 290 0.06 -6.90 0.96
C ARG A 290 0.12 -8.12 1.88
N HIS A 291 1.32 -8.50 2.32
CA HIS A 291 1.55 -9.62 3.24
C HIS A 291 0.89 -9.44 4.60
N LEU A 292 0.60 -8.20 5.02
CA LEU A 292 -0.09 -7.91 6.27
C LEU A 292 -1.63 -7.99 6.16
N ARG A 293 -2.20 -7.99 4.96
CA ARG A 293 -3.65 -7.90 4.79
C ARG A 293 -4.39 -9.05 5.47
N ALA A 294 -4.06 -10.29 5.14
CA ALA A 294 -4.74 -11.44 5.72
C ALA A 294 -4.56 -11.57 7.25
N PRO A 295 -3.36 -11.37 7.83
CA PRO A 295 -3.20 -11.29 9.29
C PRO A 295 -4.05 -10.18 9.94
N LEU A 296 -4.14 -9.00 9.30
CA LEU A 296 -4.94 -7.89 9.84
C LEU A 296 -6.44 -8.17 9.77
N GLU A 297 -6.92 -8.77 8.67
CA GLU A 297 -8.31 -9.21 8.54
C GLU A 297 -8.66 -10.24 9.64
N ALA A 298 -7.77 -11.19 9.93
CA ALA A 298 -7.97 -12.19 10.98
C ALA A 298 -8.02 -11.61 12.41
N VAL A 299 -7.43 -10.45 12.66
CA VAL A 299 -7.54 -9.77 13.98
C VAL A 299 -8.89 -9.05 14.11
N LEU A 300 -9.57 -8.73 13.00
CA LEU A 300 -10.88 -8.07 13.00
C LEU A 300 -12.06 -9.04 13.15
N GLU A 301 -11.84 -10.34 12.89
CA GLU A 301 -12.83 -11.41 13.08
C GLU A 301 -12.94 -11.84 14.55
#